data_dd13b557aa749197ceb4805b8cb75b46
#
_entry.id   dd13b557aa749197ceb4805b8cb75b46
#
_cell.length_a   1.000
_cell.length_b   1.000
_cell.length_c   1.000
_cell.angle_alpha   90.00
_cell.angle_beta   90.00
_cell.angle_gamma   90.00
#
_symmetry.space_group_name_H-M   'P 1'
#
loop_
_entity.id
_entity.type
_entity.pdbx_description
1 polymer ?
#
loop_
_entity_poly.entity_id
_entity_poly.type
_entity_poly.pdbx_seq_one_letter_code
_entity_poly.pdbx_strand_id
1 'polypeptide(L)'
;MTRSVTRSAFRLAPLLAATLILSCCVAPEREQAPETTPVAVRPAPTPQPTPSPTPTVELSGEWTEWPASAGEWIYRQDGRGSIALFGMANEDAELTLRCDRNARRIFLTRAGAANTPVPLTIRTTSGAQSFTAQPTGGELPYLGIALAPTDMILDRMIYSRGRFLVDGGGAPLVVPSWPEIARVVEDCRA
;
A
#
# COMPACT_ATOMS: atom_id res chain seq x y z
N MET A 1 -11.53 54.23 2.83
CA MET A 1 -10.66 54.29 4.03
C MET A 1 -9.64 53.17 3.91
N THR A 2 -8.62 53.33 3.21
CA THR A 2 -7.27 53.92 3.39
C THR A 2 -6.47 53.30 4.52
N ARG A 3 -5.28 52.84 4.13
CA ARG A 3 -4.02 52.63 4.87
C ARG A 3 -3.81 51.25 5.47
N SER A 4 -2.63 50.65 5.44
CA SER A 4 -1.27 51.18 5.20
C SER A 4 -0.31 50.02 4.91
N VAL A 5 0.55 50.30 3.97
CA VAL A 5 1.78 49.59 3.59
C VAL A 5 2.84 49.84 4.68
N THR A 6 3.59 48.83 5.08
CA THR A 6 4.89 49.07 5.70
C THR A 6 5.95 48.16 5.07
N ARG A 7 6.74 48.78 4.21
CA ARG A 7 8.05 48.31 3.76
C ARG A 7 9.05 48.57 4.88
N SER A 8 9.92 47.64 5.15
CA SER A 8 11.21 47.96 5.80
C SER A 8 12.33 47.25 5.06
N ALA A 9 13.12 48.08 4.48
CA ALA A 9 14.31 47.79 3.72
C ALA A 9 15.56 47.82 4.63
N PHE A 10 16.62 47.24 4.10
CA PHE A 10 18.04 47.57 4.33
C PHE A 10 18.74 47.06 5.59
N ARG A 11 19.72 46.21 5.41
CA ARG A 11 21.12 46.59 5.62
C ARG A 11 22.09 45.58 5.00
N LEU A 12 22.75 46.03 3.94
CA LEU A 12 24.06 45.54 3.49
C LEU A 12 25.12 45.94 4.53
N ALA A 13 26.09 45.07 4.78
CA ALA A 13 27.42 45.46 5.22
C ALA A 13 28.46 44.49 4.63
N PRO A 14 29.48 45.01 3.96
CA PRO A 14 30.59 44.20 3.44
C PRO A 14 31.81 44.28 4.37
N LEU A 15 32.89 43.60 4.00
CA LEU A 15 34.28 43.59 4.52
C LEU A 15 34.61 42.37 5.38
N LEU A 16 35.70 41.69 5.20
CA LEU A 16 37.06 42.01 4.80
C LEU A 16 37.80 40.76 4.34
N ALA A 17 38.61 40.94 3.33
CA ALA A 17 39.63 40.00 2.86
C ALA A 17 40.75 39.85 3.89
N ALA A 18 41.16 38.60 4.13
CA ALA A 18 42.46 38.33 4.77
C ALA A 18 43.15 37.21 4.01
N THR A 19 44.02 37.57 3.11
CA THR A 19 44.98 36.71 2.42
C THR A 19 46.10 36.31 3.38
N LEU A 20 46.18 35.05 3.75
CA LEU A 20 47.38 34.47 4.40
C LEU A 20 48.09 33.59 3.38
N ILE A 21 49.25 34.09 2.93
CA ILE A 21 50.23 33.36 2.13
C ILE A 21 51.03 32.49 3.08
N LEU A 22 50.87 31.17 3.04
CA LEU A 22 51.78 30.23 3.67
C LEU A 22 52.71 29.63 2.59
N SER A 23 53.97 29.99 2.71
CA SER A 23 55.08 29.39 1.98
C SER A 23 55.17 27.88 2.27
N CYS A 24 55.02 27.05 1.30
CA CYS A 24 55.22 25.62 1.40
C CYS A 24 56.68 25.30 1.02
N CYS A 25 57.49 24.84 1.97
CA CYS A 25 58.77 24.23 1.71
C CYS A 25 58.57 22.85 1.07
N VAL A 26 58.97 22.72 -0.17
CA VAL A 26 59.01 21.43 -0.87
C VAL A 26 60.28 20.69 -0.41
N ALA A 27 60.08 19.55 0.25
CA ALA A 27 61.18 18.57 0.50
C ALA A 27 61.35 17.68 -0.72
N PRO A 28 62.60 17.23 -1.05
CA PRO A 28 62.81 16.38 -2.20
C PRO A 28 62.17 15.01 -2.01
N GLU A 29 61.47 14.58 -3.03
CA GLU A 29 60.81 13.30 -3.17
C GLU A 29 61.86 12.16 -3.11
N ARG A 30 61.78 11.35 -2.08
CA ARG A 30 62.51 10.08 -2.00
C ARG A 30 61.74 9.10 -2.86
N GLU A 31 62.40 8.64 -3.93
CA GLU A 31 61.93 7.55 -4.77
C GLU A 31 61.79 6.28 -3.90
N GLN A 32 60.55 5.99 -3.52
CA GLN A 32 60.19 4.74 -2.86
C GLN A 32 60.09 3.66 -3.90
N ALA A 33 60.86 2.58 -3.73
CA ALA A 33 60.73 1.35 -4.48
C ALA A 33 59.29 0.83 -4.40
N PRO A 34 58.73 0.19 -5.44
CA PRO A 34 57.37 -0.30 -5.45
C PRO A 34 57.21 -1.41 -4.39
N GLU A 35 56.58 -1.05 -3.29
CA GLU A 35 56.07 -2.00 -2.32
C GLU A 35 54.92 -2.79 -2.96
N THR A 36 55.15 -4.07 -3.23
CA THR A 36 54.13 -5.01 -3.65
C THR A 36 53.13 -5.20 -2.54
N THR A 37 52.06 -4.39 -2.52
CA THR A 37 50.93 -4.62 -1.64
C THR A 37 50.31 -5.98 -1.95
N PRO A 38 50.15 -6.86 -0.95
CA PRO A 38 49.45 -8.13 -1.17
C PRO A 38 47.99 -7.79 -1.55
N VAL A 39 47.57 -8.23 -2.74
CA VAL A 39 46.18 -8.14 -3.19
C VAL A 39 45.34 -8.92 -2.21
N ALA A 40 44.55 -8.21 -1.40
CA ALA A 40 43.57 -8.82 -0.52
C ALA A 40 42.56 -9.58 -1.40
N VAL A 41 42.63 -10.90 -1.36
CA VAL A 41 41.65 -11.78 -2.00
C VAL A 41 40.30 -11.51 -1.32
N ARG A 42 39.44 -10.78 -2.02
CA ARG A 42 38.05 -10.55 -1.56
C ARG A 42 37.36 -11.92 -1.46
N PRO A 43 36.84 -12.34 -0.28
CA PRO A 43 36.07 -13.58 -0.17
C PRO A 43 34.95 -13.58 -1.22
N ALA A 44 34.81 -14.72 -1.91
CA ALA A 44 33.68 -14.89 -2.82
C ALA A 44 32.37 -14.72 -2.04
N PRO A 45 31.35 -14.02 -2.60
CA PRO A 45 30.07 -13.88 -1.93
C PRO A 45 29.51 -15.27 -1.66
N THR A 46 29.19 -15.55 -0.39
CA THR A 46 28.49 -16.76 0.02
C THR A 46 27.18 -16.84 -0.77
N PRO A 47 26.87 -17.95 -1.45
CA PRO A 47 25.61 -18.07 -2.18
C PRO A 47 24.45 -17.85 -1.21
N GLN A 48 23.65 -16.82 -1.50
CA GLN A 48 22.44 -16.52 -0.75
C GLN A 48 21.46 -17.67 -0.97
N PRO A 49 20.84 -18.24 0.07
CA PRO A 49 19.88 -19.32 -0.13
C PRO A 49 18.77 -18.83 -1.04
N THR A 50 18.54 -19.54 -2.13
CA THR A 50 17.43 -19.30 -3.02
C THR A 50 16.14 -19.48 -2.20
N PRO A 51 15.21 -18.52 -2.18
CA PRO A 51 13.95 -18.67 -1.46
C PRO A 51 13.25 -19.92 -2.00
N SER A 52 12.92 -20.83 -1.07
CA SER A 52 12.13 -22.02 -1.41
C SER A 52 10.76 -21.57 -1.93
N PRO A 53 10.23 -22.10 -3.03
CA PRO A 53 8.92 -21.74 -3.50
C PRO A 53 7.89 -21.99 -2.39
N THR A 54 7.11 -20.97 -2.07
CA THR A 54 5.97 -21.11 -1.15
C THR A 54 5.03 -22.14 -1.74
N PRO A 55 4.60 -23.17 -1.00
CA PRO A 55 3.69 -24.18 -1.52
C PRO A 55 2.38 -23.50 -1.95
N THR A 56 2.04 -23.61 -3.22
CA THR A 56 0.75 -23.17 -3.74
C THR A 56 -0.30 -24.17 -3.22
N VAL A 57 -1.18 -23.69 -2.37
CA VAL A 57 -2.32 -24.49 -1.90
C VAL A 57 -3.28 -24.67 -3.09
N GLU A 58 -3.46 -25.90 -3.56
CA GLU A 58 -4.48 -26.16 -4.54
C GLU A 58 -5.87 -26.07 -3.88
N LEU A 59 -6.63 -25.06 -4.31
CA LEU A 59 -7.98 -24.82 -3.82
C LEU A 59 -8.94 -25.75 -4.60
N SER A 60 -9.41 -26.80 -3.96
CA SER A 60 -10.37 -27.76 -4.50
C SER A 60 -11.58 -27.91 -3.56
N GLY A 61 -12.71 -28.36 -4.09
CA GLY A 61 -13.93 -28.51 -3.31
C GLY A 61 -14.70 -27.20 -3.08
N GLU A 62 -15.52 -27.19 -2.05
CA GLU A 62 -16.37 -26.04 -1.71
C GLU A 62 -15.53 -24.89 -1.11
N TRP A 63 -15.70 -23.69 -1.62
CA TRP A 63 -14.93 -22.50 -1.17
C TRP A 63 -15.06 -22.21 0.33
N THR A 64 -16.14 -22.65 0.95
CA THR A 64 -16.39 -22.50 2.40
C THR A 64 -15.41 -23.32 3.25
N GLU A 65 -14.79 -24.34 2.67
CA GLU A 65 -13.78 -25.19 3.30
C GLU A 65 -12.35 -24.69 3.06
N TRP A 66 -12.18 -23.76 2.13
CA TRP A 66 -10.86 -23.23 1.82
C TRP A 66 -10.25 -22.49 3.02
N PRO A 67 -8.93 -22.53 3.21
CA PRO A 67 -8.29 -21.79 4.28
C PRO A 67 -8.56 -20.28 4.12
N ALA A 68 -8.74 -19.60 5.25
CA ALA A 68 -8.82 -18.15 5.21
C ALA A 68 -7.48 -17.57 4.73
N SER A 69 -7.54 -16.52 3.94
CA SER A 69 -6.37 -15.75 3.54
C SER A 69 -5.70 -15.14 4.77
N ALA A 70 -4.38 -15.07 4.76
CA ALA A 70 -3.64 -14.45 5.85
C ALA A 70 -3.94 -12.95 5.92
N GLY A 71 -4.08 -12.41 7.12
CA GLY A 71 -4.35 -11.00 7.34
C GLY A 71 -5.41 -10.75 8.40
N GLU A 72 -5.53 -9.48 8.74
CA GLU A 72 -6.48 -8.97 9.72
C GLU A 72 -7.18 -7.73 9.17
N TRP A 73 -8.37 -7.43 9.71
CA TRP A 73 -9.06 -6.19 9.41
C TRP A 73 -8.58 -5.07 10.32
N ILE A 74 -8.33 -3.90 9.75
CA ILE A 74 -8.04 -2.66 10.46
C ILE A 74 -9.07 -1.62 10.05
N TYR A 75 -9.85 -1.12 11.02
CA TYR A 75 -10.80 -0.04 10.80
C TYR A 75 -10.17 1.31 11.13
N ARG A 76 -10.42 2.32 10.28
CA ARG A 76 -9.99 3.72 10.49
C ARG A 76 -11.06 4.69 10.04
N GLN A 77 -11.08 5.88 10.64
CA GLN A 77 -11.87 7.02 10.19
C GLN A 77 -10.96 8.12 9.65
N ASP A 78 -11.44 8.85 8.67
CA ASP A 78 -10.76 10.01 8.10
C ASP A 78 -11.78 11.10 7.68
N GLY A 79 -11.30 12.20 7.08
CA GLY A 79 -12.15 13.30 6.65
C GLY A 79 -13.15 12.97 5.54
N ARG A 80 -12.98 11.83 4.85
CA ARG A 80 -13.91 11.35 3.80
C ARG A 80 -14.99 10.42 4.35
N GLY A 81 -14.74 9.79 5.51
CA GLY A 81 -15.61 8.81 6.13
C GLY A 81 -14.85 7.76 6.90
N SER A 82 -15.02 6.49 6.53
CA SER A 82 -14.31 5.38 7.19
C SER A 82 -13.81 4.36 6.16
N ILE A 83 -12.85 3.56 6.60
CA ILE A 83 -12.24 2.51 5.80
C ILE A 83 -11.93 1.29 6.68
N ALA A 84 -12.19 0.11 6.16
CA ALA A 84 -11.66 -1.14 6.65
C ALA A 84 -10.65 -1.68 5.65
N LEU A 85 -9.47 -2.10 6.14
CA LEU A 85 -8.38 -2.64 5.35
C LEU A 85 -8.09 -4.06 5.83
N PHE A 86 -8.03 -5.00 4.91
CA PHE A 86 -7.67 -6.39 5.17
C PHE A 86 -6.32 -6.70 4.54
N GLY A 87 -5.41 -7.29 5.29
CA GLY A 87 -4.08 -7.69 4.82
C GLY A 87 -3.15 -8.02 5.97
N MET A 88 -1.91 -8.34 5.64
CA MET A 88 -0.85 -8.57 6.62
C MET A 88 -0.36 -7.26 7.22
N ALA A 89 0.08 -7.32 8.48
CA ALA A 89 0.65 -6.16 9.14
C ALA A 89 1.89 -5.65 8.41
N ASN A 90 1.96 -4.33 8.19
CA ASN A 90 3.04 -3.62 7.47
C ASN A 90 3.14 -3.94 5.97
N GLU A 91 2.11 -4.55 5.40
CA GLU A 91 1.98 -4.76 3.96
C GLU A 91 0.81 -3.94 3.40
N ASP A 92 0.74 -3.85 2.08
CA ASP A 92 -0.39 -3.22 1.41
C ASP A 92 -1.65 -4.08 1.58
N ALA A 93 -2.79 -3.42 1.73
CA ALA A 93 -4.04 -4.14 1.93
C ALA A 93 -4.44 -4.97 0.70
N GLU A 94 -4.78 -6.23 0.90
CA GLU A 94 -5.32 -7.13 -0.13
C GLU A 94 -6.75 -6.75 -0.54
N LEU A 95 -7.53 -6.27 0.43
CA LEU A 95 -8.92 -5.84 0.23
C LEU A 95 -9.19 -4.60 1.07
N THR A 96 -9.91 -3.62 0.51
CA THR A 96 -10.39 -2.47 1.27
C THR A 96 -11.87 -2.26 1.06
N LEU A 97 -12.55 -1.82 2.10
CA LEU A 97 -13.91 -1.34 2.04
C LEU A 97 -13.94 0.10 2.59
N ARG A 98 -14.28 1.07 1.75
CA ARG A 98 -14.27 2.49 2.09
C ARG A 98 -15.65 3.11 1.96
N CYS A 99 -16.14 3.72 3.01
CA CYS A 99 -17.23 4.68 2.94
C CYS A 99 -16.70 6.05 2.50
N ASP A 100 -17.24 6.59 1.44
CA ASP A 100 -17.07 7.99 1.04
C ASP A 100 -18.41 8.70 1.22
N ARG A 101 -18.53 9.49 2.29
CA ARG A 101 -19.77 10.21 2.63
C ARG A 101 -20.12 11.28 1.61
N ASN A 102 -19.12 11.92 1.01
CA ASN A 102 -19.33 12.95 0.02
C ASN A 102 -19.91 12.35 -1.28
N ALA A 103 -19.38 11.21 -1.70
CA ALA A 103 -19.86 10.49 -2.86
C ALA A 103 -21.15 9.68 -2.57
N ARG A 104 -21.50 9.47 -1.31
CA ARG A 104 -22.54 8.54 -0.86
C ARG A 104 -22.37 7.16 -1.47
N ARG A 105 -21.14 6.65 -1.41
CA ARG A 105 -20.75 5.37 -2.01
C ARG A 105 -19.84 4.57 -1.07
N ILE A 106 -19.95 3.27 -1.21
CA ILE A 106 -18.98 2.35 -0.66
C ILE A 106 -18.13 1.84 -1.82
N PHE A 107 -16.82 2.04 -1.69
CA PHE A 107 -15.84 1.50 -2.63
C PHE A 107 -15.23 0.24 -2.03
N LEU A 108 -15.34 -0.86 -2.73
CA LEU A 108 -14.59 -2.07 -2.44
C LEU A 108 -13.46 -2.13 -3.45
N THR A 109 -12.23 -2.20 -2.96
CA THR A 109 -11.05 -2.36 -3.82
C THR A 109 -10.26 -3.59 -3.41
N ARG A 110 -9.73 -4.28 -4.39
CA ARG A 110 -8.90 -5.46 -4.23
C ARG A 110 -7.55 -5.24 -4.89
N ALA A 111 -6.46 -5.69 -4.24
CA ALA A 111 -5.13 -5.75 -4.85
C ALA A 111 -5.17 -6.65 -6.10
N GLY A 112 -4.69 -6.14 -7.21
CA GLY A 112 -4.68 -6.83 -8.49
C GLY A 112 -4.47 -5.86 -9.65
N ALA A 113 -3.79 -6.33 -10.68
CA ALA A 113 -3.46 -5.54 -11.86
C ALA A 113 -4.29 -5.96 -13.06
N ALA A 114 -4.90 -4.98 -13.72
CA ALA A 114 -5.53 -5.16 -15.02
C ALA A 114 -5.45 -3.86 -15.82
N ASN A 115 -5.40 -3.96 -17.14
CA ASN A 115 -5.41 -2.81 -18.04
C ASN A 115 -6.83 -2.47 -18.53
N THR A 116 -7.77 -3.37 -18.32
CA THR A 116 -9.17 -3.27 -18.72
C THR A 116 -10.07 -3.71 -17.57
N PRO A 117 -11.36 -3.35 -17.57
CA PRO A 117 -12.31 -3.85 -16.60
C PRO A 117 -12.35 -5.37 -16.57
N VAL A 118 -12.42 -5.93 -15.35
CA VAL A 118 -12.45 -7.39 -15.14
C VAL A 118 -13.64 -7.78 -14.24
N PRO A 119 -14.16 -9.01 -14.37
CA PRO A 119 -15.17 -9.49 -13.45
C PRO A 119 -14.57 -9.67 -12.05
N LEU A 120 -15.31 -9.24 -11.03
CA LEU A 120 -15.05 -9.47 -9.62
C LEU A 120 -16.29 -10.07 -9.00
N THR A 121 -16.19 -11.27 -8.47
CA THR A 121 -17.31 -12.00 -7.88
C THR A 121 -17.16 -12.09 -6.37
N ILE A 122 -18.16 -11.64 -5.65
CA ILE A 122 -18.24 -11.79 -4.20
C ILE A 122 -19.20 -12.96 -3.92
N ARG A 123 -18.69 -13.99 -3.22
CA ARG A 123 -19.47 -15.15 -2.80
C ARG A 123 -19.62 -15.14 -1.29
N THR A 124 -20.83 -15.34 -0.83
CA THR A 124 -21.20 -15.41 0.59
C THR A 124 -21.97 -16.70 0.83
N THR A 125 -22.19 -17.06 2.08
CA THR A 125 -23.03 -18.22 2.41
C THR A 125 -24.50 -18.07 2.03
N SER A 126 -24.93 -16.86 1.67
CA SER A 126 -26.30 -16.55 1.22
C SER A 126 -26.41 -16.25 -0.28
N GLY A 127 -25.35 -16.46 -1.06
CA GLY A 127 -25.35 -16.29 -2.50
C GLY A 127 -24.11 -15.57 -3.02
N ALA A 128 -24.07 -15.36 -4.33
CA ALA A 128 -22.97 -14.70 -5.01
C ALA A 128 -23.48 -13.55 -5.89
N GLN A 129 -22.61 -12.57 -6.14
CA GLN A 129 -22.88 -11.46 -7.06
C GLN A 129 -21.58 -11.06 -7.75
N SER A 130 -21.65 -10.87 -9.07
CA SER A 130 -20.52 -10.45 -9.90
C SER A 130 -20.66 -8.98 -10.29
N PHE A 131 -19.54 -8.29 -10.30
CA PHE A 131 -19.43 -6.88 -10.65
C PHE A 131 -18.34 -6.71 -11.71
N THR A 132 -18.37 -5.59 -12.42
CA THR A 132 -17.29 -5.16 -13.30
C THR A 132 -16.37 -4.23 -12.52
N ALA A 133 -15.22 -4.75 -12.10
CA ALA A 133 -14.21 -3.97 -11.40
C ALA A 133 -13.35 -3.18 -12.38
N GLN A 134 -13.04 -1.94 -12.03
CA GLN A 134 -12.22 -1.02 -12.81
C GLN A 134 -10.81 -0.92 -12.20
N PRO A 135 -9.74 -0.86 -13.02
CA PRO A 135 -8.43 -0.47 -12.52
C PRO A 135 -8.51 0.93 -11.87
N THR A 136 -7.96 1.10 -10.68
CA THR A 136 -8.03 2.36 -9.94
C THR A 136 -7.06 3.42 -10.46
N GLY A 137 -6.04 3.02 -11.24
CA GLY A 137 -5.05 3.94 -11.82
C GLY A 137 -4.08 4.57 -10.82
N GLY A 138 -4.05 4.10 -9.58
CA GLY A 138 -3.10 4.53 -8.57
C GLY A 138 -1.70 3.91 -8.75
N GLU A 139 -0.76 4.32 -7.91
CA GLU A 139 0.60 3.77 -7.87
C GLU A 139 0.59 2.27 -7.54
N LEU A 140 -0.25 1.88 -6.59
CA LEU A 140 -0.51 0.48 -6.29
C LEU A 140 -1.63 -0.05 -7.19
N PRO A 141 -1.46 -1.24 -7.78
CA PRO A 141 -2.46 -1.81 -8.67
C PRO A 141 -3.65 -2.37 -7.87
N TYR A 142 -4.78 -1.68 -7.97
CA TYR A 142 -6.04 -2.12 -7.38
C TYR A 142 -7.15 -2.15 -8.43
N LEU A 143 -8.10 -3.03 -8.18
CA LEU A 143 -9.36 -3.16 -8.92
C LEU A 143 -10.50 -2.74 -8.01
N GLY A 144 -11.34 -1.80 -8.45
CA GLY A 144 -12.37 -1.20 -7.63
C GLY A 144 -13.77 -1.35 -8.20
N ILE A 145 -14.74 -1.52 -7.31
CA ILE A 145 -16.18 -1.41 -7.58
C ILE A 145 -16.79 -0.35 -6.66
N ALA A 146 -17.81 0.34 -7.16
CA ALA A 146 -18.56 1.32 -6.39
C ALA A 146 -19.97 0.79 -6.12
N LEU A 147 -20.33 0.68 -4.85
CA LEU A 147 -21.59 0.15 -4.37
C LEU A 147 -22.47 1.27 -3.77
N ALA A 148 -23.78 1.14 -3.86
CA ALA A 148 -24.66 1.93 -3.03
C ALA A 148 -24.54 1.46 -1.56
N PRO A 149 -24.63 2.34 -0.55
CA PRO A 149 -24.60 1.91 0.85
C PRO A 149 -25.69 0.89 1.21
N THR A 150 -26.78 0.87 0.43
CA THR A 150 -27.91 -0.05 0.58
C THR A 150 -27.82 -1.29 -0.31
N ASP A 151 -26.69 -1.50 -1.00
CA ASP A 151 -26.51 -2.70 -1.84
C ASP A 151 -26.57 -3.96 -0.98
N MET A 152 -27.37 -4.92 -1.38
CA MET A 152 -27.63 -6.16 -0.64
C MET A 152 -26.37 -7.02 -0.45
N ILE A 153 -25.39 -6.89 -1.33
CA ILE A 153 -24.15 -7.64 -1.19
C ILE A 153 -23.39 -7.27 0.10
N LEU A 154 -23.49 -6.01 0.54
CA LEU A 154 -22.87 -5.55 1.78
C LEU A 154 -23.43 -6.29 3.00
N ASP A 155 -24.76 -6.44 3.09
CA ASP A 155 -25.39 -7.19 4.16
C ASP A 155 -25.04 -8.70 4.07
N ARG A 156 -24.99 -9.25 2.84
CA ARG A 156 -24.58 -10.63 2.64
C ARG A 156 -23.13 -10.87 3.07
N MET A 157 -22.23 -9.92 2.87
CA MET A 157 -20.83 -10.01 3.35
C MET A 157 -20.78 -9.96 4.88
N ILE A 158 -21.49 -9.01 5.50
CA ILE A 158 -21.54 -8.83 6.97
C ILE A 158 -22.10 -10.09 7.64
N TYR A 159 -23.18 -10.66 7.11
CA TYR A 159 -23.87 -11.82 7.70
C TYR A 159 -23.44 -13.18 7.11
N SER A 160 -22.40 -13.20 6.31
CA SER A 160 -21.82 -14.45 5.84
C SER A 160 -21.24 -15.24 7.02
N ARG A 161 -21.49 -16.56 7.04
CA ARG A 161 -21.08 -17.44 8.16
C ARG A 161 -19.56 -17.52 8.28
N GLY A 162 -18.98 -16.55 9.03
CA GLY A 162 -17.58 -16.48 9.37
C GLY A 162 -16.67 -15.96 8.25
N ARG A 163 -17.03 -16.07 6.98
CA ARG A 163 -16.19 -15.67 5.84
C ARG A 163 -16.99 -15.42 4.57
N PHE A 164 -16.38 -14.70 3.64
CA PHE A 164 -16.82 -14.57 2.24
C PHE A 164 -15.62 -14.70 1.32
N LEU A 165 -15.87 -14.95 0.05
CA LEU A 165 -14.86 -15.09 -1.00
C LEU A 165 -14.94 -13.92 -1.95
N VAL A 166 -13.79 -13.35 -2.30
CA VAL A 166 -13.62 -12.40 -3.41
C VAL A 166 -12.80 -13.08 -4.49
N ASP A 167 -13.40 -13.30 -5.64
CA ASP A 167 -12.82 -14.00 -6.79
C ASP A 167 -12.71 -13.05 -7.99
N GLY A 168 -11.60 -13.11 -8.70
CA GLY A 168 -11.26 -12.20 -9.80
C GLY A 168 -10.15 -11.21 -9.45
N GLY A 169 -9.40 -10.77 -10.44
CA GLY A 169 -8.29 -9.83 -10.28
C GLY A 169 -7.00 -10.38 -9.66
N GLY A 170 -6.97 -11.67 -9.32
CA GLY A 170 -5.83 -12.37 -8.71
C GLY A 170 -6.26 -13.73 -8.14
N ALA A 171 -5.45 -14.33 -7.27
CA ALA A 171 -5.82 -15.57 -6.58
C ALA A 171 -7.09 -15.36 -5.73
N PRO A 172 -7.96 -16.34 -5.55
CA PRO A 172 -9.15 -16.23 -4.72
C PRO A 172 -8.80 -15.78 -3.29
N LEU A 173 -9.55 -14.81 -2.75
CA LEU A 173 -9.30 -14.23 -1.43
C LEU A 173 -10.45 -14.60 -0.48
N VAL A 174 -10.18 -15.50 0.48
CA VAL A 174 -11.14 -15.91 1.51
C VAL A 174 -11.00 -15.03 2.74
N VAL A 175 -11.96 -14.14 2.96
CA VAL A 175 -11.87 -13.04 3.93
C VAL A 175 -12.83 -13.29 5.10
N PRO A 176 -12.40 -13.13 6.36
CA PRO A 176 -13.29 -13.24 7.51
C PRO A 176 -14.33 -12.11 7.54
N SER A 177 -15.58 -12.46 7.85
CA SER A 177 -16.69 -11.50 8.05
C SER A 177 -16.62 -10.90 9.46
N TRP A 178 -15.72 -9.94 9.67
CA TRP A 178 -15.50 -9.30 10.96
C TRP A 178 -16.28 -7.98 11.11
N PRO A 179 -16.45 -7.47 12.34
CA PRO A 179 -17.26 -6.27 12.63
C PRO A 179 -16.77 -4.99 11.91
N GLU A 180 -15.51 -4.91 11.51
CA GLU A 180 -14.94 -3.74 10.85
C GLU A 180 -15.65 -3.40 9.54
N ILE A 181 -16.07 -4.43 8.78
CA ILE A 181 -16.83 -4.22 7.54
C ILE A 181 -18.24 -3.69 7.83
N ALA A 182 -18.89 -4.21 8.89
CA ALA A 182 -20.20 -3.72 9.30
C ALA A 182 -20.15 -2.25 9.73
N ARG A 183 -19.13 -1.85 10.50
CA ARG A 183 -18.92 -0.46 10.91
C ARG A 183 -18.79 0.50 9.73
N VAL A 184 -18.01 0.14 8.70
CA VAL A 184 -17.88 0.97 7.49
C VAL A 184 -19.23 1.12 6.78
N VAL A 185 -20.01 0.06 6.70
CA VAL A 185 -21.33 0.10 6.04
C VAL A 185 -22.31 0.96 6.84
N GLU A 186 -22.34 0.82 8.16
CA GLU A 186 -23.17 1.63 9.06
C GLU A 186 -22.80 3.12 8.98
N ASP A 187 -21.50 3.45 9.01
CA ASP A 187 -21.02 4.83 8.86
C ASP A 187 -21.46 5.48 7.54
N CYS A 188 -21.65 4.67 6.50
CA CYS A 188 -22.08 5.14 5.19
C CYS A 188 -23.61 5.23 5.04
N ARG A 189 -24.35 4.58 5.91
CA ARG A 189 -25.81 4.61 5.98
C ARG A 189 -26.33 5.71 6.90
N ALA A 190 -25.48 6.17 7.83
CA ALA A 190 -25.77 7.29 8.74
C ALA A 190 -25.72 8.64 7.99
#